data_bc10bcd2230fec482235cb16370f6357
#
_entry.id   bc10bcd2230fec482235cb16370f6357
#
_cell.length_a   1.000
_cell.length_b   1.000
_cell.length_c   1.000
_cell.angle_alpha   90.00
_cell.angle_beta   90.00
_cell.angle_gamma   90.00
#
_symmetry.space_group_name_H-M   'P 1'
#
loop_
_entity.id
_entity.type
_entity.pdbx_description
1 polymer ?
#
loop_
_entity_poly.entity_id
_entity_poly.type
_entity_poly.pdbx_seq_one_letter_code
_entity_poly.pdbx_strand_id
1 'polypeptide(L)'
;MTVHLNEYAYLDSVSEALSEALHNCNDGDTLYLGGGTIEIDRLCATPKFYYLPRYSDEKKYYSVYLENRRNITIDGEGATLIFDGDISPFGFESCFGITLKNFNIDYKMPFSVQALITEANSDYFEVTYCSDEYTVKYDALSRELYAVSAHSDYTLSLSSCLACEFDSDPYRIAEATPVYFLCTGEEHPIYKSMSVPVDTQELGRNRFRFTFKEKTNKHHRIGKYLVQADHSRKNTDFHFLRCENIRMENINMYASASFGVVTLLCKNISIDNVNSVVKPRSTRALAVNADVFHMVNTSGKIEITDCIMENNLDDSINIHSLLSVVRNKINKNTLLLDFTYLAKKALNLYRPDEHINILDKDTFECCGKLTVKSSEYMGDYCLRVEFKENVDGVKTDSLIESEDAKPEVYVCNCRSGNNRGRGFLLPVGRKTVVERCKFYNLSAGISVNGASLDYLEGSAVNGLVIRNNDFLSCAKHSSGFPILIKPLGTDGKRKTPYHNDIKILNNRFISNGKRFVMIKSAQNILISGNTYIFDKDQTAHDNCSDNGIELIDCVNADINSAFSNI
;
A
#
# COMPACT_ATOMS: atom_id res chain seq x y z
N MET A 1 -27.11 -6.76 21.07
CA MET A 1 -28.12 -7.56 20.36
C MET A 1 -27.44 -8.27 19.21
N THR A 2 -28.04 -9.29 18.61
CA THR A 2 -27.47 -9.98 17.43
C THR A 2 -28.41 -9.75 16.26
N VAL A 3 -27.85 -9.50 15.08
CA VAL A 3 -28.57 -9.39 13.81
C VAL A 3 -28.01 -10.44 12.88
N HIS A 4 -28.86 -11.23 12.23
CA HIS A 4 -28.41 -12.27 11.30
C HIS A 4 -28.87 -11.93 9.88
N LEU A 5 -27.96 -12.00 8.91
CA LEU A 5 -28.26 -11.67 7.52
C LEU A 5 -29.40 -12.55 6.95
N ASN A 6 -29.48 -13.80 7.35
CA ASN A 6 -30.51 -14.74 6.90
C ASN A 6 -31.94 -14.36 7.35
N GLU A 7 -32.11 -13.53 8.38
CA GLU A 7 -33.41 -12.99 8.79
C GLU A 7 -34.03 -12.08 7.72
N TYR A 8 -33.23 -11.60 6.80
CA TYR A 8 -33.61 -10.72 5.69
C TYR A 8 -33.65 -11.44 4.33
N ALA A 9 -33.59 -12.77 4.31
CA ALA A 9 -33.62 -13.59 3.09
C ALA A 9 -34.95 -13.50 2.31
N TYR A 10 -35.94 -12.80 2.84
CA TYR A 10 -37.19 -12.50 2.16
C TYR A 10 -37.11 -11.33 1.17
N LEU A 11 -36.00 -10.58 1.16
CA LEU A 11 -35.74 -9.48 0.22
C LEU A 11 -35.28 -10.02 -1.13
N ASP A 12 -35.46 -9.21 -2.18
CA ASP A 12 -35.25 -9.61 -3.57
C ASP A 12 -33.77 -9.88 -3.91
N SER A 13 -32.83 -9.29 -3.14
CA SER A 13 -31.40 -9.50 -3.33
C SER A 13 -30.62 -9.55 -2.00
N VAL A 14 -29.45 -10.21 -2.04
CA VAL A 14 -28.52 -10.23 -0.90
C VAL A 14 -27.99 -8.83 -0.58
N SER A 15 -27.82 -7.97 -1.58
CA SER A 15 -27.39 -6.58 -1.39
C SER A 15 -28.43 -5.76 -0.61
N GLU A 16 -29.72 -5.98 -0.88
CA GLU A 16 -30.82 -5.38 -0.11
C GLU A 16 -30.87 -5.96 1.31
N ALA A 17 -30.76 -7.28 1.45
CA ALA A 17 -30.71 -7.94 2.75
C ALA A 17 -29.57 -7.41 3.62
N LEU A 18 -28.37 -7.24 3.06
CA LEU A 18 -27.21 -6.70 3.77
C LEU A 18 -27.44 -5.23 4.16
N SER A 19 -27.99 -4.43 3.28
CA SER A 19 -28.30 -3.01 3.54
C SER A 19 -29.32 -2.88 4.67
N GLU A 20 -30.39 -3.68 4.67
CA GLU A 20 -31.43 -3.67 5.70
C GLU A 20 -30.90 -4.21 7.05
N ALA A 21 -30.11 -5.28 7.04
CA ALA A 21 -29.48 -5.80 8.23
C ALA A 21 -28.56 -4.77 8.89
N LEU A 22 -27.77 -4.03 8.10
CA LEU A 22 -26.92 -2.95 8.59
C LEU A 22 -27.73 -1.77 9.15
N HIS A 23 -28.86 -1.45 8.53
CA HIS A 23 -29.77 -0.40 9.01
C HIS A 23 -30.35 -0.76 10.39
N ASN A 24 -30.69 -2.01 10.61
CA ASN A 24 -31.26 -2.51 11.86
C ASN A 24 -30.20 -2.84 12.95
N CYS A 25 -28.92 -2.82 12.59
CA CYS A 25 -27.81 -2.99 13.54
C CYS A 25 -27.68 -1.73 14.40
N ASN A 26 -27.73 -1.85 15.71
CA ASN A 26 -27.52 -0.73 16.65
C ASN A 26 -26.08 -0.73 17.18
N ASP A 27 -25.69 0.37 17.83
CA ASP A 27 -24.39 0.43 18.52
C ASP A 27 -24.28 -0.68 19.57
N GLY A 28 -23.17 -1.40 19.53
CA GLY A 28 -22.92 -2.56 20.38
C GLY A 28 -23.38 -3.91 19.80
N ASP A 29 -24.00 -3.91 18.62
CA ASP A 29 -24.52 -5.15 18.01
C ASP A 29 -23.44 -5.90 17.19
N THR A 30 -23.70 -7.18 16.97
CA THR A 30 -22.98 -8.03 16.04
C THR A 30 -23.89 -8.42 14.88
N LEU A 31 -23.43 -8.14 13.66
CA LEU A 31 -24.01 -8.66 12.43
C LEU A 31 -23.31 -9.97 12.04
N TYR A 32 -24.06 -11.07 11.98
CA TYR A 32 -23.61 -12.36 11.48
C TYR A 32 -24.03 -12.53 10.02
N LEU A 33 -23.08 -12.92 9.17
CA LEU A 33 -23.34 -13.10 7.73
C LEU A 33 -23.82 -14.51 7.37
N GLY A 34 -23.62 -15.51 8.25
CA GLY A 34 -24.17 -16.86 8.10
C GLY A 34 -23.29 -17.82 7.28
N GLY A 35 -22.04 -17.50 7.03
CA GLY A 35 -21.11 -18.38 6.31
C GLY A 35 -21.45 -18.58 4.82
N GLY A 36 -20.76 -19.54 4.16
CA GLY A 36 -20.99 -19.87 2.75
C GLY A 36 -20.49 -18.81 1.75
N THR A 37 -21.07 -18.82 0.55
CA THR A 37 -20.75 -17.84 -0.50
C THR A 37 -21.86 -16.81 -0.60
N ILE A 38 -21.51 -15.53 -0.55
CA ILE A 38 -22.43 -14.40 -0.54
C ILE A 38 -22.04 -13.49 -1.71
N GLU A 39 -22.88 -13.43 -2.75
CA GLU A 39 -22.64 -12.56 -3.91
C GLU A 39 -23.29 -11.20 -3.67
N ILE A 40 -22.50 -10.14 -3.81
CA ILE A 40 -22.90 -8.77 -3.53
C ILE A 40 -22.68 -7.93 -4.78
N ASP A 41 -23.75 -7.30 -5.25
CA ASP A 41 -23.71 -6.36 -6.36
C ASP A 41 -23.74 -4.89 -5.87
N ARG A 42 -23.78 -3.97 -6.82
CA ARG A 42 -23.74 -2.53 -6.55
C ARG A 42 -25.12 -1.92 -6.23
N LEU A 43 -26.20 -2.69 -6.25
CA LEU A 43 -27.57 -2.18 -6.22
C LEU A 43 -27.85 -1.23 -5.03
N CYS A 44 -27.45 -1.64 -3.83
CA CYS A 44 -27.66 -0.89 -2.59
C CYS A 44 -26.41 -0.17 -2.07
N ALA A 45 -25.37 -0.05 -2.89
CA ALA A 45 -24.11 0.53 -2.46
C ALA A 45 -24.21 2.04 -2.21
N THR A 46 -23.65 2.49 -1.10
CA THR A 46 -23.65 3.89 -0.67
C THR A 46 -22.58 4.69 -1.41
N PRO A 47 -22.94 5.75 -2.18
CA PRO A 47 -21.97 6.60 -2.85
C PRO A 47 -21.30 7.58 -1.87
N LYS A 48 -19.98 7.53 -1.77
CA LYS A 48 -19.18 8.46 -0.96
C LYS A 48 -17.94 8.93 -1.72
N PHE A 49 -17.43 10.10 -1.35
CA PHE A 49 -16.15 10.54 -1.87
C PHE A 49 -15.02 9.82 -1.15
N TYR A 50 -14.04 9.39 -1.93
CA TYR A 50 -12.89 8.66 -1.44
C TYR A 50 -11.71 9.62 -1.23
N TYR A 51 -11.13 9.59 -0.04
CA TYR A 51 -9.99 10.40 0.32
C TYR A 51 -8.74 9.55 0.34
N LEU A 52 -8.05 9.46 -0.80
CA LEU A 52 -6.70 8.90 -0.87
C LEU A 52 -5.74 9.90 -1.49
N PRO A 53 -4.51 9.94 -1.00
CA PRO A 53 -3.45 10.71 -1.64
C PRO A 53 -3.29 10.27 -3.10
N ARG A 54 -3.26 11.24 -4.04
CA ARG A 54 -2.97 11.08 -5.48
C ARG A 54 -4.05 10.46 -6.37
N TYR A 55 -5.21 10.04 -5.86
CA TYR A 55 -6.16 9.30 -6.67
C TYR A 55 -7.56 9.91 -6.69
N SER A 56 -8.19 9.78 -7.83
CA SER A 56 -9.47 10.30 -8.32
C SER A 56 -10.44 10.95 -7.31
N ASP A 57 -10.97 12.11 -7.70
CA ASP A 57 -12.07 12.83 -7.03
C ASP A 57 -13.46 12.17 -7.27
N GLU A 58 -13.49 10.91 -7.70
CA GLU A 58 -14.70 10.22 -8.05
C GLU A 58 -15.41 9.67 -6.80
N LYS A 59 -16.72 9.62 -6.88
CA LYS A 59 -17.53 8.90 -5.90
C LYS A 59 -17.22 7.41 -5.98
N LYS A 60 -17.00 6.79 -4.83
CA LYS A 60 -16.90 5.34 -4.67
C LYS A 60 -18.21 4.80 -4.11
N TYR A 61 -18.49 3.56 -4.39
CA TYR A 61 -19.70 2.88 -3.98
C TYR A 61 -19.35 1.79 -2.99
N TYR A 62 -19.80 1.95 -1.75
CA TYR A 62 -19.52 1.01 -0.66
C TYR A 62 -20.71 0.10 -0.42
N SER A 63 -20.46 -1.23 -0.40
CA SER A 63 -21.50 -2.21 -0.03
C SER A 63 -21.88 -2.09 1.43
N VAL A 64 -20.88 -2.00 2.28
CA VAL A 64 -21.03 -1.75 3.72
C VAL A 64 -20.47 -0.35 3.99
N TYR A 65 -21.33 0.59 4.39
CA TYR A 65 -20.88 1.91 4.82
C TYR A 65 -21.50 2.29 6.15
N LEU A 66 -20.64 2.52 7.14
CA LEU A 66 -21.04 2.95 8.48
C LEU A 66 -20.39 4.30 8.81
N GLU A 67 -21.19 5.22 9.33
CA GLU A 67 -20.76 6.56 9.74
C GLU A 67 -21.24 6.86 11.15
N ASN A 68 -20.33 7.40 12.00
CA ASN A 68 -20.60 7.79 13.40
C ASN A 68 -21.14 6.64 14.28
N ARG A 69 -20.78 5.38 13.96
CA ARG A 69 -21.25 4.17 14.69
C ARG A 69 -20.24 3.72 15.74
N ARG A 70 -20.73 3.00 16.75
CA ARG A 70 -19.92 2.56 17.89
C ARG A 70 -20.08 1.07 18.18
N ASN A 71 -18.93 0.40 18.40
CA ASN A 71 -18.86 -0.98 18.86
C ASN A 71 -19.64 -1.99 17.98
N ILE A 72 -19.55 -1.83 16.66
CA ILE A 72 -20.15 -2.75 15.70
C ILE A 72 -19.17 -3.88 15.38
N THR A 73 -19.68 -5.11 15.45
CA THR A 73 -18.94 -6.29 14.95
C THR A 73 -19.64 -6.84 13.71
N ILE A 74 -18.86 -7.12 12.65
CA ILE A 74 -19.32 -7.90 11.50
C ILE A 74 -18.54 -9.21 11.51
N ASP A 75 -19.26 -10.31 11.72
CA ASP A 75 -18.71 -11.66 11.75
C ASP A 75 -19.21 -12.45 10.53
N GLY A 76 -18.28 -12.82 9.67
CA GLY A 76 -18.61 -13.57 8.46
C GLY A 76 -18.95 -15.04 8.70
N GLU A 77 -18.61 -15.62 9.87
CA GLU A 77 -18.77 -17.04 10.16
C GLU A 77 -18.15 -17.97 9.09
N GLY A 78 -17.04 -17.51 8.47
CA GLY A 78 -16.35 -18.20 7.38
C GLY A 78 -16.88 -17.89 5.98
N ALA A 79 -17.74 -16.89 5.82
CA ALA A 79 -18.27 -16.48 4.51
C ALA A 79 -17.18 -16.10 3.52
N THR A 80 -17.45 -16.35 2.24
CA THR A 80 -16.73 -15.73 1.13
C THR A 80 -17.65 -14.72 0.46
N LEU A 81 -17.30 -13.43 0.58
CA LEU A 81 -18.02 -12.32 -0.02
C LEU A 81 -17.48 -12.10 -1.43
N ILE A 82 -18.32 -12.30 -2.45
CA ILE A 82 -17.96 -12.13 -3.85
C ILE A 82 -18.62 -10.87 -4.37
N PHE A 83 -17.80 -9.86 -4.68
CA PHE A 83 -18.27 -8.57 -5.19
C PHE A 83 -18.28 -8.56 -6.73
N ASP A 84 -19.19 -7.78 -7.31
CA ASP A 84 -19.32 -7.64 -8.75
C ASP A 84 -19.00 -6.21 -9.22
N GLY A 85 -17.93 -6.10 -10.02
CA GLY A 85 -17.54 -4.86 -10.68
C GLY A 85 -16.92 -3.81 -9.75
N ASP A 86 -17.18 -2.56 -10.09
CA ASP A 86 -16.55 -1.36 -9.52
C ASP A 86 -17.21 -0.98 -8.17
N ILE A 87 -16.87 -1.71 -7.13
CA ILE A 87 -17.44 -1.58 -5.79
C ILE A 87 -16.33 -1.66 -4.74
N SER A 88 -16.45 -0.86 -3.68
CA SER A 88 -15.62 -0.95 -2.48
C SER A 88 -16.37 -1.74 -1.41
N PRO A 89 -15.86 -2.86 -0.93
CA PRO A 89 -16.55 -3.70 0.07
C PRO A 89 -16.96 -2.95 1.33
N PHE A 90 -16.00 -2.31 2.00
CA PHE A 90 -16.22 -1.74 3.33
C PHE A 90 -15.71 -0.31 3.45
N GLY A 91 -16.56 0.60 3.95
CA GLY A 91 -16.22 1.97 4.30
C GLY A 91 -16.71 2.34 5.70
N PHE A 92 -15.84 2.97 6.48
CA PHE A 92 -16.15 3.42 7.84
C PHE A 92 -15.68 4.85 8.03
N GLU A 93 -16.55 5.73 8.49
CA GLU A 93 -16.22 7.12 8.77
C GLU A 93 -16.61 7.51 10.18
N SER A 94 -15.67 8.10 10.94
CA SER A 94 -15.89 8.61 12.31
C SER A 94 -16.48 7.55 13.26
N CYS A 95 -16.14 6.28 13.05
CA CYS A 95 -16.61 5.17 13.88
C CYS A 95 -15.64 4.86 15.03
N PHE A 96 -16.17 4.22 16.07
CA PHE A 96 -15.41 3.80 17.24
C PHE A 96 -15.68 2.33 17.55
N GLY A 97 -14.62 1.52 17.74
CA GLY A 97 -14.77 0.12 18.16
C GLY A 97 -15.34 -0.78 17.07
N ILE A 98 -14.83 -0.69 15.84
CA ILE A 98 -15.25 -1.54 14.73
C ILE A 98 -14.44 -2.83 14.74
N THR A 99 -15.13 -3.97 14.71
CA THR A 99 -14.52 -5.30 14.59
C THR A 99 -15.03 -6.00 13.33
N LEU A 100 -14.11 -6.45 12.48
CA LEU A 100 -14.39 -7.23 11.27
C LEU A 100 -13.67 -8.57 11.38
N LYS A 101 -14.38 -9.68 11.20
CA LYS A 101 -13.75 -10.99 11.39
C LYS A 101 -14.38 -12.14 10.62
N ASN A 102 -13.55 -13.17 10.39
CA ASN A 102 -13.97 -14.50 9.91
C ASN A 102 -14.64 -14.49 8.53
N PHE A 103 -14.06 -13.84 7.52
CA PHE A 103 -14.56 -13.91 6.15
C PHE A 103 -13.45 -13.75 5.11
N ASN A 104 -13.80 -14.06 3.87
CA ASN A 104 -12.93 -13.84 2.72
C ASN A 104 -13.55 -12.79 1.79
N ILE A 105 -12.72 -12.02 1.09
CA ILE A 105 -13.12 -11.10 0.02
C ILE A 105 -12.62 -11.63 -1.30
N ASP A 106 -13.50 -11.65 -2.29
CA ASP A 106 -13.20 -11.96 -3.68
C ASP A 106 -14.07 -11.13 -4.63
N TYR A 107 -13.78 -11.21 -5.91
CA TYR A 107 -14.54 -10.56 -6.97
C TYR A 107 -14.85 -11.56 -8.07
N LYS A 108 -16.02 -11.40 -8.75
CA LYS A 108 -16.40 -12.23 -9.91
C LYS A 108 -15.35 -12.19 -11.02
N MET A 109 -14.66 -11.06 -11.15
CA MET A 109 -13.52 -10.89 -12.03
C MET A 109 -12.41 -10.13 -11.30
N PRO A 110 -11.14 -10.61 -11.29
CA PRO A 110 -10.04 -9.87 -10.71
C PRO A 110 -9.72 -8.60 -11.51
N PHE A 111 -9.07 -7.63 -10.85
CA PHE A 111 -8.64 -6.37 -11.47
C PHE A 111 -7.26 -6.44 -12.13
N SER A 112 -6.80 -7.63 -12.36
CA SER A 112 -5.60 -7.96 -13.13
C SER A 112 -5.88 -9.16 -14.02
N VAL A 113 -5.25 -9.17 -15.17
CA VAL A 113 -5.30 -10.28 -16.11
C VAL A 113 -3.90 -10.79 -16.40
N GLN A 114 -3.79 -12.04 -16.80
CA GLN A 114 -2.51 -12.67 -17.09
C GLN A 114 -2.55 -13.42 -18.42
N ALA A 115 -1.45 -13.35 -19.14
CA ALA A 115 -1.27 -14.00 -20.42
C ALA A 115 0.07 -14.70 -20.49
N LEU A 116 0.10 -15.92 -21.03
CA LEU A 116 1.34 -16.63 -21.33
C LEU A 116 2.04 -15.95 -22.50
N ILE A 117 3.31 -15.61 -22.38
CA ILE A 117 4.15 -15.09 -23.45
C ILE A 117 4.58 -16.28 -24.31
N THR A 118 4.10 -16.31 -25.54
CA THR A 118 4.31 -17.42 -26.46
C THR A 118 5.40 -17.18 -27.52
N GLU A 119 5.65 -15.90 -27.83
CA GLU A 119 6.70 -15.45 -28.73
C GLU A 119 7.20 -14.06 -28.26
N ALA A 120 8.49 -13.77 -28.45
CA ALA A 120 9.05 -12.45 -28.12
C ALA A 120 10.37 -12.20 -28.88
N ASN A 121 10.55 -10.97 -29.38
CA ASN A 121 11.78 -10.46 -29.97
C ASN A 121 11.92 -8.94 -29.70
N SER A 122 12.82 -8.25 -30.40
CA SER A 122 13.04 -6.81 -30.22
C SER A 122 11.88 -5.92 -30.68
N ASP A 123 11.04 -6.41 -31.57
CA ASP A 123 10.04 -5.61 -32.27
C ASP A 123 8.62 -5.87 -31.76
N TYR A 124 8.34 -7.10 -31.30
CA TYR A 124 7.03 -7.49 -30.79
C TYR A 124 7.10 -8.64 -29.79
N PHE A 125 5.99 -8.88 -29.12
CA PHE A 125 5.74 -10.10 -28.35
C PHE A 125 4.29 -10.58 -28.56
N GLU A 126 4.08 -11.89 -28.43
CA GLU A 126 2.77 -12.53 -28.52
C GLU A 126 2.39 -13.12 -27.18
N VAL A 127 1.10 -13.02 -26.88
CA VAL A 127 0.54 -13.53 -25.63
C VAL A 127 -0.75 -14.31 -25.88
N THR A 128 -1.03 -15.26 -24.97
CA THR A 128 -2.31 -15.96 -24.90
C THR A 128 -2.88 -15.82 -23.50
N TYR A 129 -4.05 -15.20 -23.40
CA TYR A 129 -4.79 -15.10 -22.13
C TYR A 129 -5.51 -16.42 -21.87
N CYS A 130 -5.26 -17.02 -20.70
CA CYS A 130 -5.81 -18.29 -20.27
C CYS A 130 -6.50 -18.12 -18.92
N SER A 131 -7.80 -17.92 -18.94
CA SER A 131 -8.63 -17.82 -17.72
C SER A 131 -10.05 -18.25 -18.04
N ASP A 132 -10.73 -18.83 -17.05
CA ASP A 132 -12.16 -19.09 -17.03
C ASP A 132 -12.97 -17.93 -16.44
N GLU A 133 -12.29 -16.94 -15.83
CA GLU A 133 -12.93 -15.78 -15.19
C GLU A 133 -13.19 -14.63 -16.18
N TYR A 134 -12.48 -14.58 -17.33
CA TYR A 134 -12.61 -13.49 -18.32
C TYR A 134 -12.18 -13.91 -19.72
N THR A 135 -12.60 -13.10 -20.70
CA THR A 135 -12.06 -13.11 -22.07
C THR A 135 -11.52 -11.73 -22.41
N VAL A 136 -10.45 -11.67 -23.20
CA VAL A 136 -9.86 -10.40 -23.63
C VAL A 136 -10.27 -10.10 -25.07
N LYS A 137 -10.65 -8.83 -25.33
CA LYS A 137 -11.08 -8.31 -26.62
C LYS A 137 -10.33 -7.03 -26.94
N TYR A 138 -10.18 -6.77 -28.23
CA TYR A 138 -9.61 -5.53 -28.73
C TYR A 138 -10.57 -4.87 -29.72
N ASP A 139 -10.92 -3.60 -29.45
CA ASP A 139 -11.65 -2.77 -30.39
C ASP A 139 -10.65 -1.95 -31.22
N ALA A 140 -10.53 -2.26 -32.49
CA ALA A 140 -9.60 -1.59 -33.40
C ALA A 140 -9.99 -0.14 -33.73
N LEU A 141 -11.27 0.24 -33.57
CA LEU A 141 -11.74 1.60 -33.83
C LEU A 141 -11.35 2.54 -32.69
N SER A 142 -11.63 2.14 -31.46
CA SER A 142 -11.25 2.90 -30.26
C SER A 142 -9.81 2.64 -29.81
N ARG A 143 -9.14 1.60 -30.33
CA ARG A 143 -7.85 1.07 -29.87
C ARG A 143 -7.85 0.64 -28.41
N GLU A 144 -9.00 0.19 -27.93
CA GLU A 144 -9.15 -0.27 -26.56
C GLU A 144 -8.96 -1.78 -26.44
N LEU A 145 -8.08 -2.18 -25.52
CA LEU A 145 -7.95 -3.54 -25.05
C LEU A 145 -8.72 -3.64 -23.72
N TYR A 146 -9.58 -4.64 -23.60
CA TYR A 146 -10.38 -4.83 -22.39
C TYR A 146 -10.66 -6.30 -22.11
N ALA A 147 -10.76 -6.63 -20.82
CA ALA A 147 -11.21 -7.92 -20.37
C ALA A 147 -12.70 -7.86 -20.01
N VAL A 148 -13.44 -8.88 -20.42
CA VAL A 148 -14.88 -9.04 -20.16
C VAL A 148 -15.06 -10.18 -19.19
N SER A 149 -15.76 -9.96 -18.08
CA SER A 149 -16.10 -10.99 -17.11
C SER A 149 -16.84 -12.15 -17.75
N ALA A 150 -16.53 -13.38 -17.33
CA ALA A 150 -17.27 -14.57 -17.69
C ALA A 150 -18.56 -14.74 -16.85
N HIS A 151 -18.70 -13.97 -15.75
CA HIS A 151 -19.72 -14.16 -14.72
C HIS A 151 -20.64 -12.95 -14.51
N SER A 152 -20.37 -11.83 -15.22
CA SER A 152 -21.17 -10.60 -15.15
C SER A 152 -20.93 -9.72 -16.38
N ASP A 153 -21.63 -8.58 -16.47
CA ASP A 153 -21.44 -7.59 -17.53
C ASP A 153 -20.24 -6.65 -17.28
N TYR A 154 -19.45 -6.92 -16.24
CA TYR A 154 -18.30 -6.08 -15.91
C TYR A 154 -17.18 -6.19 -16.94
N THR A 155 -16.60 -5.05 -17.28
CA THR A 155 -15.45 -4.94 -18.16
C THR A 155 -14.33 -4.16 -17.51
N LEU A 156 -13.08 -4.61 -17.70
CA LEU A 156 -11.87 -3.97 -17.21
C LEU A 156 -11.05 -3.45 -18.40
N SER A 157 -10.80 -2.13 -18.45
CA SER A 157 -9.90 -1.56 -19.46
C SER A 157 -8.46 -1.99 -19.19
N LEU A 158 -7.79 -2.46 -20.23
CA LEU A 158 -6.38 -2.83 -20.22
C LEU A 158 -5.53 -1.91 -21.11
N SER A 159 -6.12 -0.84 -21.63
CA SER A 159 -5.51 0.03 -22.64
C SER A 159 -4.33 0.84 -22.12
N SER A 160 -4.23 1.02 -20.80
CA SER A 160 -3.06 1.61 -20.14
C SER A 160 -2.94 0.97 -18.75
N CYS A 161 -2.38 -0.24 -18.70
CA CYS A 161 -2.26 -1.01 -17.47
C CYS A 161 -0.79 -1.22 -17.07
N LEU A 162 -0.55 -1.35 -15.78
CA LEU A 162 0.76 -1.74 -15.28
C LEU A 162 1.06 -3.18 -15.68
N ALA A 163 2.18 -3.39 -16.38
CA ALA A 163 2.61 -4.68 -16.87
C ALA A 163 3.90 -5.15 -16.18
N CYS A 164 3.94 -6.41 -15.79
CA CYS A 164 5.13 -7.08 -15.29
C CYS A 164 5.07 -8.59 -15.58
N GLU A 165 6.22 -9.26 -15.53
CA GLU A 165 6.30 -10.69 -15.76
C GLU A 165 6.30 -11.48 -14.45
N PHE A 166 5.68 -12.65 -14.49
CA PHE A 166 5.66 -13.64 -13.41
C PHE A 166 6.17 -14.99 -13.91
N ASP A 167 6.80 -15.73 -13.03
CA ASP A 167 7.13 -17.13 -13.27
C ASP A 167 5.85 -17.99 -13.27
N SER A 168 5.85 -19.08 -14.02
CA SER A 168 4.65 -19.90 -14.20
C SER A 168 4.35 -20.81 -13.02
N ASP A 169 5.36 -21.20 -12.24
CA ASP A 169 5.18 -22.12 -11.11
C ASP A 169 6.35 -21.98 -10.09
N PRO A 170 6.10 -21.61 -8.85
CA PRO A 170 4.90 -20.89 -8.38
C PRO A 170 4.83 -19.49 -9.00
N TYR A 171 3.65 -18.89 -9.11
CA TYR A 171 3.51 -17.53 -9.61
C TYR A 171 4.31 -16.55 -8.75
N ARG A 172 5.50 -16.22 -9.20
CA ARG A 172 6.39 -15.24 -8.56
C ARG A 172 6.71 -14.15 -9.54
N ILE A 173 6.81 -12.91 -9.07
CA ILE A 173 7.31 -11.83 -9.91
C ILE A 173 8.72 -12.20 -10.35
N ALA A 174 8.91 -12.29 -11.65
CA ALA A 174 10.15 -12.72 -12.24
C ALA A 174 11.25 -11.69 -12.00
N GLU A 175 12.47 -12.15 -11.69
CA GLU A 175 13.61 -11.28 -11.47
C GLU A 175 13.95 -10.45 -12.71
N ALA A 176 14.46 -9.23 -12.52
CA ALA A 176 14.83 -8.29 -13.57
C ALA A 176 13.70 -7.99 -14.57
N THR A 177 12.46 -8.10 -14.14
CA THR A 177 11.30 -7.82 -14.99
C THR A 177 11.17 -6.33 -15.24
N PRO A 178 11.04 -5.89 -16.49
CA PRO A 178 10.67 -4.52 -16.76
C PRO A 178 9.25 -4.28 -16.25
N VAL A 179 9.08 -3.24 -15.46
CA VAL A 179 7.77 -2.73 -15.05
C VAL A 179 7.47 -1.48 -15.85
N TYR A 180 6.35 -1.46 -16.56
CA TYR A 180 5.97 -0.37 -17.43
C TYR A 180 4.45 -0.33 -17.62
N PHE A 181 3.94 0.76 -18.21
CA PHE A 181 2.55 0.83 -18.65
C PHE A 181 2.46 0.39 -20.10
N LEU A 182 1.79 -0.74 -20.35
CA LEU A 182 1.49 -1.20 -21.70
C LEU A 182 0.31 -0.38 -22.22
N CYS A 183 0.54 0.41 -23.29
CA CYS A 183 -0.42 1.36 -23.79
C CYS A 183 -0.85 0.98 -25.21
N THR A 184 -2.07 0.49 -25.38
CA THR A 184 -2.65 0.17 -26.69
C THR A 184 -3.30 1.40 -27.35
N GLY A 185 -3.62 2.43 -26.59
CA GLY A 185 -4.16 3.71 -27.02
C GLY A 185 -3.22 4.87 -26.70
N GLU A 186 -3.64 5.75 -25.79
CA GLU A 186 -2.85 6.88 -25.33
C GLU A 186 -1.85 6.48 -24.23
N GLU A 187 -0.78 7.29 -24.06
CA GLU A 187 0.16 7.11 -22.96
C GLU A 187 -0.52 7.31 -21.59
N HIS A 188 0.02 6.67 -20.55
CA HIS A 188 -0.48 6.85 -19.20
C HIS A 188 -0.37 8.33 -18.77
N PRO A 189 -1.45 8.97 -18.31
CA PRO A 189 -1.49 10.43 -18.10
C PRO A 189 -0.47 10.93 -17.06
N ILE A 190 -0.13 10.10 -16.06
CA ILE A 190 0.78 10.45 -14.97
C ILE A 190 2.19 9.91 -15.21
N TYR A 191 2.32 8.66 -15.65
CA TYR A 191 3.60 7.94 -15.77
C TYR A 191 4.11 7.84 -17.21
N LYS A 192 4.16 8.97 -17.92
CA LYS A 192 4.57 9.03 -19.33
C LYS A 192 5.93 8.39 -19.60
N SER A 193 6.92 8.63 -18.75
CA SER A 193 8.27 8.06 -18.89
C SER A 193 8.32 6.53 -18.73
N MET A 194 7.28 5.92 -18.18
CA MET A 194 7.14 4.46 -18.05
C MET A 194 6.18 3.89 -19.08
N SER A 195 5.55 4.70 -19.92
CA SER A 195 4.62 4.24 -20.94
C SER A 195 5.36 3.57 -22.10
N VAL A 196 4.83 2.43 -22.56
CA VAL A 196 5.32 1.70 -23.72
C VAL A 196 4.14 1.56 -24.70
N PRO A 197 4.07 2.44 -25.70
CA PRO A 197 3.02 2.38 -26.70
C PRO A 197 3.23 1.20 -27.65
N VAL A 198 2.15 0.48 -27.95
CA VAL A 198 2.14 -0.67 -28.84
C VAL A 198 1.01 -0.58 -29.86
N ASP A 199 1.22 -1.19 -31.02
CA ASP A 199 0.14 -1.56 -31.92
C ASP A 199 -0.31 -2.99 -31.59
N THR A 200 -1.63 -3.18 -31.55
CA THR A 200 -2.25 -4.43 -31.13
C THR A 200 -2.88 -5.13 -32.32
N GLN A 201 -2.56 -6.41 -32.49
CA GLN A 201 -3.17 -7.28 -33.48
C GLN A 201 -3.78 -8.50 -32.79
N GLU A 202 -5.06 -8.74 -33.02
CA GLU A 202 -5.71 -9.98 -32.60
C GLU A 202 -5.32 -11.11 -33.56
N LEU A 203 -4.75 -12.21 -33.04
CA LEU A 203 -4.32 -13.39 -33.80
C LEU A 203 -5.34 -14.53 -33.71
N GLY A 204 -6.35 -14.39 -32.82
CA GLY A 204 -7.38 -15.37 -32.55
C GLY A 204 -7.94 -15.18 -31.14
N ARG A 205 -8.90 -16.02 -30.75
CA ARG A 205 -9.54 -15.88 -29.43
C ARG A 205 -8.50 -15.84 -28.31
N ASN A 206 -8.48 -14.75 -27.55
CA ASN A 206 -7.54 -14.50 -26.45
C ASN A 206 -6.04 -14.49 -26.84
N ARG A 207 -5.70 -14.39 -28.14
CA ARG A 207 -4.33 -14.33 -28.62
C ARG A 207 -4.05 -13.01 -29.29
N PHE A 208 -2.98 -12.33 -28.84
CA PHE A 208 -2.62 -11.00 -29.32
C PHE A 208 -1.14 -10.88 -29.58
N ARG A 209 -0.80 -10.08 -30.60
CA ARG A 209 0.55 -9.57 -30.84
C ARG A 209 0.57 -8.09 -30.48
N PHE A 210 1.57 -7.71 -29.68
CA PHE A 210 1.87 -6.31 -29.33
C PHE A 210 3.18 -5.92 -30.00
N THR A 211 3.10 -5.05 -31.00
CA THR A 211 4.27 -4.51 -31.73
C THR A 211 4.66 -3.19 -31.10
N PHE A 212 5.91 -3.05 -30.71
CA PHE A 212 6.42 -1.80 -30.12
C PHE A 212 6.44 -0.70 -31.17
N LYS A 213 5.86 0.47 -30.86
CA LYS A 213 5.87 1.63 -31.75
C LYS A 213 7.23 2.31 -31.84
N GLU A 214 8.06 2.14 -30.82
CA GLU A 214 9.39 2.69 -30.71
C GLU A 214 10.37 1.62 -30.23
N LYS A 215 11.65 1.79 -30.53
CA LYS A 215 12.70 0.93 -29.98
C LYS A 215 12.67 0.97 -28.45
N THR A 216 12.58 -0.19 -27.84
CA THR A 216 12.53 -0.35 -26.39
C THR A 216 13.62 -1.30 -25.92
N ASN A 217 14.06 -1.11 -24.68
CA ASN A 217 14.93 -2.04 -23.96
C ASN A 217 14.12 -3.09 -23.17
N LYS A 218 12.80 -3.13 -23.36
CA LYS A 218 11.93 -4.12 -22.74
C LYS A 218 12.03 -5.42 -23.51
N HIS A 219 12.50 -6.46 -22.84
CA HIS A 219 12.64 -7.78 -23.41
C HIS A 219 11.76 -8.77 -22.64
N HIS A 220 10.84 -9.38 -23.35
CA HIS A 220 9.95 -10.38 -22.78
C HIS A 220 10.55 -11.79 -22.90
N ARG A 221 10.21 -12.64 -21.95
CA ARG A 221 10.72 -14.01 -21.87
C ARG A 221 9.61 -15.00 -22.15
N ILE A 222 9.81 -15.80 -23.19
CA ILE A 222 8.88 -16.86 -23.59
C ILE A 222 8.70 -17.84 -22.42
N GLY A 223 7.46 -18.27 -22.20
CA GLY A 223 7.08 -19.17 -21.11
C GLY A 223 6.82 -18.48 -19.75
N LYS A 224 7.01 -17.16 -19.65
CA LYS A 224 6.59 -16.37 -18.49
C LYS A 224 5.17 -15.84 -18.70
N TYR A 225 4.52 -15.44 -17.62
CA TYR A 225 3.24 -14.76 -17.69
C TYR A 225 3.43 -13.26 -17.66
N LEU A 226 2.84 -12.54 -18.63
CA LEU A 226 2.62 -11.12 -18.56
C LEU A 226 1.39 -10.87 -17.71
N VAL A 227 1.54 -10.18 -16.59
CA VAL A 227 0.43 -9.72 -15.75
C VAL A 227 0.18 -8.26 -16.05
N GLN A 228 -1.07 -7.94 -16.37
CA GLN A 228 -1.54 -6.57 -16.63
C GLN A 228 -2.57 -6.22 -15.56
N ALA A 229 -2.28 -5.20 -14.77
CA ALA A 229 -3.11 -4.79 -13.65
C ALA A 229 -3.64 -3.37 -13.82
N ASP A 230 -4.91 -3.16 -13.49
CA ASP A 230 -5.45 -1.81 -13.35
C ASP A 230 -4.66 -1.05 -12.28
N HIS A 231 -4.14 0.10 -12.65
CA HIS A 231 -3.39 0.98 -11.75
C HIS A 231 -4.13 2.30 -11.48
N SER A 232 -5.41 2.37 -11.85
CA SER A 232 -6.26 3.54 -11.61
C SER A 232 -6.56 3.76 -10.12
N ARG A 233 -6.33 2.73 -9.30
CA ARG A 233 -6.55 2.74 -7.84
C ARG A 233 -7.95 3.21 -7.46
N LYS A 234 -8.97 2.72 -8.18
CA LYS A 234 -10.35 3.17 -8.04
C LYS A 234 -10.98 2.78 -6.71
N ASN A 235 -10.85 1.53 -6.30
CA ASN A 235 -11.53 0.98 -5.13
C ASN A 235 -10.52 0.34 -4.18
N THR A 236 -10.86 0.30 -2.90
CA THR A 236 -10.13 -0.42 -1.85
C THR A 236 -11.08 -1.36 -1.12
N ASP A 237 -10.58 -2.46 -0.58
CA ASP A 237 -11.45 -3.41 0.10
C ASP A 237 -11.95 -2.85 1.43
N PHE A 238 -11.05 -2.25 2.20
CA PHE A 238 -11.39 -1.64 3.49
C PHE A 238 -10.89 -0.20 3.57
N HIS A 239 -11.80 0.72 3.85
CA HIS A 239 -11.49 2.13 4.01
C HIS A 239 -11.99 2.64 5.37
N PHE A 240 -11.07 3.13 6.19
CA PHE A 240 -11.36 3.73 7.48
C PHE A 240 -10.91 5.20 7.48
N LEU A 241 -11.85 6.11 7.72
CA LEU A 241 -11.60 7.54 7.84
C LEU A 241 -11.98 8.02 9.23
N ARG A 242 -11.03 8.59 9.98
CA ARG A 242 -11.25 9.11 11.34
C ARG A 242 -11.85 8.11 12.33
N CYS A 243 -11.57 6.83 12.16
CA CYS A 243 -12.03 5.79 13.05
C CYS A 243 -11.05 5.56 14.21
N GLU A 244 -11.57 5.08 15.33
CA GLU A 244 -10.77 4.73 16.52
C GLU A 244 -11.10 3.32 17.01
N ASN A 245 -10.07 2.57 17.46
CA ASN A 245 -10.18 1.18 17.93
C ASN A 245 -10.73 0.23 16.86
N ILE A 246 -9.98 0.10 15.78
CA ILE A 246 -10.27 -0.81 14.67
C ILE A 246 -9.64 -2.17 14.97
N ARG A 247 -10.40 -3.23 14.79
CA ARG A 247 -9.95 -4.63 14.90
C ARG A 247 -10.35 -5.43 13.67
N MET A 248 -9.37 -6.12 13.06
CA MET A 248 -9.60 -7.01 11.92
C MET A 248 -8.96 -8.37 12.22
N GLU A 249 -9.71 -9.48 12.02
CA GLU A 249 -9.27 -10.82 12.39
C GLU A 249 -9.71 -11.87 11.37
N ASN A 250 -8.82 -12.81 11.03
CA ASN A 250 -9.14 -13.96 10.19
C ASN A 250 -9.82 -13.58 8.87
N ILE A 251 -9.18 -12.71 8.08
CA ILE A 251 -9.72 -12.22 6.79
C ILE A 251 -8.72 -12.57 5.69
N ASN A 252 -9.22 -13.09 4.56
CA ASN A 252 -8.41 -13.26 3.36
C ASN A 252 -8.92 -12.35 2.25
N MET A 253 -8.03 -11.59 1.61
CA MET A 253 -8.28 -10.81 0.40
C MET A 253 -7.70 -11.57 -0.80
N TYR A 254 -8.55 -12.10 -1.67
CA TYR A 254 -8.18 -12.85 -2.86
C TYR A 254 -8.09 -12.00 -4.11
N ALA A 255 -8.65 -10.82 -4.10
CA ALA A 255 -8.51 -9.78 -5.11
C ALA A 255 -8.81 -8.42 -4.51
N SER A 256 -8.13 -7.37 -4.98
CA SER A 256 -8.43 -5.98 -4.71
C SER A 256 -8.04 -5.11 -5.90
N ALA A 257 -8.89 -4.15 -6.24
CA ALA A 257 -8.62 -3.24 -7.35
C ALA A 257 -7.46 -2.27 -7.07
N SER A 258 -7.17 -2.02 -5.79
CA SER A 258 -6.18 -1.05 -5.36
C SER A 258 -5.52 -1.52 -4.06
N PHE A 259 -5.71 -0.76 -2.99
CA PHE A 259 -5.22 -1.10 -1.65
C PHE A 259 -6.13 -2.14 -0.99
N GLY A 260 -5.55 -3.01 -0.18
CA GLY A 260 -6.35 -3.92 0.67
C GLY A 260 -7.03 -3.14 1.79
N VAL A 261 -6.25 -2.59 2.71
CA VAL A 261 -6.75 -1.81 3.86
C VAL A 261 -6.14 -0.43 3.84
N VAL A 262 -7.00 0.59 3.87
CA VAL A 262 -6.60 1.98 4.00
C VAL A 262 -7.14 2.58 5.30
N THR A 263 -6.26 3.21 6.06
CA THR A 263 -6.66 4.02 7.22
C THR A 263 -6.16 5.44 7.08
N LEU A 264 -7.03 6.41 7.29
CA LEU A 264 -6.69 7.83 7.23
C LEU A 264 -7.19 8.54 8.48
N LEU A 265 -6.30 9.23 9.19
CA LEU A 265 -6.61 9.95 10.45
C LEU A 265 -7.22 9.05 11.53
N CYS A 266 -6.86 7.77 11.54
CA CYS A 266 -7.37 6.79 12.48
C CYS A 266 -6.52 6.69 13.75
N LYS A 267 -7.02 5.97 14.76
CA LYS A 267 -6.31 5.75 16.02
C LYS A 267 -6.55 4.34 16.54
N ASN A 268 -5.50 3.68 17.01
CA ASN A 268 -5.49 2.33 17.57
C ASN A 268 -6.05 1.28 16.60
N ILE A 269 -5.15 0.57 15.95
CA ILE A 269 -5.48 -0.44 14.94
C ILE A 269 -4.86 -1.77 15.35
N SER A 270 -5.65 -2.83 15.33
CA SER A 270 -5.23 -4.21 15.54
C SER A 270 -5.63 -5.05 14.34
N ILE A 271 -4.66 -5.67 13.69
CA ILE A 271 -4.83 -6.54 12.53
C ILE A 271 -4.16 -7.87 12.84
N ASP A 272 -4.97 -8.94 12.89
CA ASP A 272 -4.51 -10.28 13.24
C ASP A 272 -4.99 -11.31 12.22
N ASN A 273 -4.06 -12.04 11.61
CA ASN A 273 -4.35 -13.02 10.56
C ASN A 273 -5.22 -12.45 9.42
N VAL A 274 -4.85 -11.26 8.92
CA VAL A 274 -5.46 -10.65 7.73
C VAL A 274 -4.50 -10.78 6.57
N ASN A 275 -4.92 -11.47 5.52
CA ASN A 275 -4.04 -11.97 4.49
C ASN A 275 -4.38 -11.40 3.11
N SER A 276 -3.34 -11.04 2.35
CA SER A 276 -3.39 -10.86 0.90
C SER A 276 -2.72 -12.07 0.27
N VAL A 277 -3.51 -12.93 -0.33
CA VAL A 277 -3.05 -14.18 -0.94
C VAL A 277 -3.85 -14.48 -2.20
N VAL A 278 -3.24 -15.12 -3.17
CA VAL A 278 -3.98 -15.57 -4.37
C VAL A 278 -5.07 -16.56 -3.99
N LYS A 279 -6.22 -16.47 -4.68
CA LYS A 279 -7.34 -17.39 -4.46
C LYS A 279 -6.89 -18.84 -4.61
N PRO A 280 -7.14 -19.72 -3.63
CA PRO A 280 -6.79 -21.13 -3.72
C PRO A 280 -7.39 -21.81 -4.96
N ARG A 281 -6.58 -22.60 -5.67
CA ARG A 281 -6.95 -23.33 -6.89
C ARG A 281 -7.34 -22.45 -8.10
N SER A 282 -7.01 -21.15 -8.06
CA SER A 282 -7.13 -20.25 -9.21
C SER A 282 -5.82 -20.19 -9.99
N THR A 283 -5.90 -19.64 -11.20
CA THR A 283 -4.72 -19.32 -12.03
C THR A 283 -4.23 -17.89 -11.82
N ARG A 284 -4.78 -17.16 -10.85
CA ARG A 284 -4.44 -15.74 -10.60
C ARG A 284 -3.00 -15.61 -10.12
N ALA A 285 -2.30 -14.61 -10.63
CA ALA A 285 -0.94 -14.27 -10.21
C ALA A 285 -0.92 -13.19 -9.10
N LEU A 286 -1.97 -12.39 -8.99
CA LEU A 286 -2.09 -11.29 -8.05
C LEU A 286 -3.32 -11.44 -7.14
N ALA A 287 -3.19 -10.88 -5.93
CA ALA A 287 -4.26 -10.67 -4.98
C ALA A 287 -4.59 -9.16 -4.91
N VAL A 288 -3.66 -8.31 -4.48
CA VAL A 288 -3.88 -6.87 -4.27
C VAL A 288 -3.06 -6.07 -5.28
N ASN A 289 -3.69 -5.11 -5.98
CA ASN A 289 -3.04 -4.32 -7.04
C ASN A 289 -2.20 -3.13 -6.53
N ALA A 290 -2.18 -2.88 -5.22
CA ALA A 290 -1.35 -1.84 -4.59
C ALA A 290 -0.81 -2.33 -3.24
N ASP A 291 -0.71 -1.44 -2.23
CA ASP A 291 -0.28 -1.81 -0.88
C ASP A 291 -1.35 -2.68 -0.20
N VAL A 292 -0.90 -3.65 0.60
CA VAL A 292 -1.85 -4.46 1.38
C VAL A 292 -2.41 -3.65 2.55
N PHE A 293 -1.54 -3.02 3.34
CA PHE A 293 -1.91 -2.12 4.43
C PHE A 293 -1.30 -0.74 4.22
N HIS A 294 -2.13 0.27 3.98
CA HIS A 294 -1.73 1.66 3.75
C HIS A 294 -2.33 2.56 4.84
N MET A 295 -1.49 3.05 5.75
CA MET A 295 -1.94 3.75 6.97
C MET A 295 -1.35 5.15 7.02
N VAL A 296 -2.22 6.16 6.91
CA VAL A 296 -1.84 7.56 6.75
C VAL A 296 -2.32 8.38 7.94
N ASN A 297 -1.43 9.19 8.52
CA ASN A 297 -1.75 10.04 9.68
C ASN A 297 -2.49 9.28 10.80
N THR A 298 -2.04 8.06 11.07
CA THR A 298 -2.61 7.23 12.14
C THR A 298 -1.90 7.53 13.46
N SER A 299 -2.63 7.49 14.57
CA SER A 299 -2.13 7.75 15.92
C SER A 299 -2.33 6.57 16.87
N GLY A 300 -1.82 6.67 18.09
CA GLY A 300 -1.94 5.63 19.10
C GLY A 300 -1.07 4.41 18.80
N LYS A 301 -1.65 3.21 18.82
CA LYS A 301 -0.93 1.95 18.60
C LYS A 301 -1.41 1.24 17.33
N ILE A 302 -0.48 0.72 16.54
CA ILE A 302 -0.75 -0.19 15.42
C ILE A 302 -0.11 -1.54 15.75
N GLU A 303 -0.91 -2.61 15.76
CA GLU A 303 -0.47 -3.99 15.92
C GLU A 303 -0.87 -4.80 14.68
N ILE A 304 0.11 -5.45 14.04
CA ILE A 304 -0.10 -6.31 12.87
C ILE A 304 0.59 -7.64 13.16
N THR A 305 -0.21 -8.71 13.31
CA THR A 305 0.27 -10.02 13.73
C THR A 305 -0.24 -11.12 12.81
N ASP A 306 0.59 -12.16 12.63
CA ASP A 306 0.24 -13.40 11.94
C ASP A 306 -0.28 -13.24 10.50
N CYS A 307 0.06 -12.13 9.81
CA CYS A 307 -0.44 -11.79 8.49
C CYS A 307 0.45 -12.32 7.36
N ILE A 308 -0.18 -12.71 6.26
CA ILE A 308 0.48 -13.08 5.00
C ILE A 308 0.17 -12.02 3.95
N MET A 309 1.20 -11.36 3.43
CA MET A 309 1.09 -10.30 2.43
C MET A 309 1.93 -10.68 1.22
N GLU A 310 1.33 -11.42 0.32
CA GLU A 310 1.98 -11.97 -0.87
C GLU A 310 1.20 -11.64 -2.14
N ASN A 311 1.89 -11.61 -3.27
CA ASN A 311 1.28 -11.39 -4.59
C ASN A 311 0.53 -10.04 -4.69
N ASN A 312 1.14 -8.98 -4.20
CA ASN A 312 0.68 -7.61 -4.35
C ASN A 312 1.66 -6.78 -5.19
N LEU A 313 1.18 -5.70 -5.82
CA LEU A 313 2.01 -4.93 -6.76
C LEU A 313 2.79 -3.78 -6.13
N ASP A 314 2.53 -3.42 -4.89
CA ASP A 314 3.26 -2.36 -4.19
C ASP A 314 3.71 -2.83 -2.80
N ASP A 315 3.76 -1.97 -1.79
CA ASP A 315 4.27 -2.32 -0.45
C ASP A 315 3.31 -3.28 0.29
N SER A 316 3.85 -4.18 1.09
CA SER A 316 3.00 -5.01 1.96
C SER A 316 2.43 -4.18 3.12
N ILE A 317 3.26 -3.35 3.76
CA ILE A 317 2.85 -2.38 4.77
C ILE A 317 3.46 -1.03 4.42
N ASN A 318 2.64 0.02 4.43
CA ASN A 318 3.09 1.41 4.31
C ASN A 318 2.43 2.24 5.41
N ILE A 319 3.22 2.74 6.36
CA ILE A 319 2.73 3.57 7.48
C ILE A 319 3.53 4.87 7.48
N HIS A 320 2.85 5.99 7.26
CA HIS A 320 3.51 7.30 7.19
C HIS A 320 2.62 8.45 7.69
N SER A 321 3.25 9.55 8.08
CA SER A 321 2.57 10.83 8.27
C SER A 321 2.54 11.62 6.96
N LEU A 322 1.62 12.57 6.86
CA LEU A 322 1.57 13.56 5.78
C LEU A 322 2.20 14.86 6.24
N LEU A 323 2.89 15.51 5.32
CA LEU A 323 3.39 16.87 5.46
C LEU A 323 2.45 17.84 4.74
N SER A 324 2.22 19.01 5.33
CA SER A 324 1.64 20.15 4.64
C SER A 324 2.70 21.24 4.48
N VAL A 325 2.53 22.10 3.49
CA VAL A 325 3.46 23.19 3.20
C VAL A 325 2.83 24.52 3.56
N VAL A 326 3.53 25.39 4.27
CA VAL A 326 3.06 26.74 4.57
C VAL A 326 3.02 27.56 3.30
N ARG A 327 1.81 27.83 2.77
CA ARG A 327 1.60 28.70 1.60
C ARG A 327 1.74 30.17 1.97
N ASN A 328 1.08 30.58 3.04
CA ASN A 328 1.05 31.99 3.47
C ASN A 328 0.64 32.12 4.94
N LYS A 329 0.98 33.27 5.54
CA LYS A 329 0.51 33.70 6.84
C LYS A 329 -0.63 34.72 6.66
N ILE A 330 -1.79 34.46 7.26
CA ILE A 330 -2.96 35.35 7.23
C ILE A 330 -2.87 36.41 8.31
N ASN A 331 -2.56 36.00 9.53
CA ASN A 331 -2.40 36.87 10.69
C ASN A 331 -1.48 36.21 11.74
N LYS A 332 -1.34 36.82 12.90
CA LYS A 332 -0.41 36.38 13.96
C LYS A 332 -0.63 34.95 14.48
N ASN A 333 -1.78 34.33 14.21
CA ASN A 333 -2.12 32.98 14.69
C ASN A 333 -2.61 32.04 13.59
N THR A 334 -2.68 32.48 12.32
CA THR A 334 -3.33 31.72 11.26
C THR A 334 -2.43 31.56 10.05
N LEU A 335 -2.26 30.32 9.60
CA LEU A 335 -1.56 29.95 8.37
C LEU A 335 -2.52 29.38 7.32
N LEU A 336 -2.18 29.57 6.05
CA LEU A 336 -2.68 28.78 4.93
C LEU A 336 -1.69 27.67 4.62
N LEU A 337 -2.16 26.45 4.59
CA LEU A 337 -1.36 25.25 4.34
C LEU A 337 -1.81 24.56 3.06
N ASP A 338 -0.83 24.19 2.22
CA ASP A 338 -1.04 23.34 1.05
C ASP A 338 -0.84 21.87 1.39
N PHE A 339 -1.70 21.01 0.84
CA PHE A 339 -1.58 19.56 0.91
C PHE A 339 -1.91 18.95 -0.46
N THR A 340 -1.01 19.13 -1.40
CA THR A 340 -1.20 18.84 -2.83
C THR A 340 -1.47 17.37 -3.19
N TYR A 341 -1.39 16.46 -2.22
CA TYR A 341 -1.50 15.01 -2.46
C TYR A 341 -2.82 14.38 -2.04
N LEU A 342 -3.70 15.12 -1.37
CA LEU A 342 -5.03 14.64 -1.01
C LEU A 342 -6.02 14.97 -2.12
N ALA A 343 -7.05 14.13 -2.28
CA ALA A 343 -8.12 14.35 -3.24
C ALA A 343 -8.74 15.75 -3.07
N LYS A 344 -9.19 16.38 -4.16
CA LYS A 344 -9.70 17.76 -4.27
C LYS A 344 -10.90 18.11 -3.38
N LYS A 345 -11.20 17.32 -2.34
CA LYS A 345 -12.39 17.50 -1.50
C LYS A 345 -12.07 17.68 -0.04
N ALA A 346 -13.00 18.41 0.60
CA ALA A 346 -12.95 18.87 1.96
C ALA A 346 -12.51 17.82 2.98
N LEU A 347 -11.23 17.78 3.32
CA LEU A 347 -10.72 17.00 4.42
C LEU A 347 -9.90 17.90 5.34
N ASN A 348 -10.40 18.14 6.55
CA ASN A 348 -9.61 18.77 7.58
C ASN A 348 -8.59 17.77 8.12
N LEU A 349 -7.31 17.96 7.81
CA LEU A 349 -6.23 17.08 8.27
C LEU A 349 -5.95 17.22 9.75
N TYR A 350 -6.16 18.40 10.31
CA TYR A 350 -5.80 18.73 11.68
C TYR A 350 -7.03 18.90 12.56
N ARG A 351 -6.94 18.40 13.79
CA ARG A 351 -8.00 18.50 14.81
C ARG A 351 -7.66 19.58 15.82
N PRO A 352 -8.65 20.19 16.48
CA PRO A 352 -8.38 21.04 17.65
C PRO A 352 -7.54 20.29 18.69
N ASP A 353 -6.64 21.01 19.35
CA ASP A 353 -5.70 20.52 20.36
C ASP A 353 -4.57 19.61 19.83
N GLU A 354 -4.48 19.37 18.54
CA GLU A 354 -3.41 18.59 17.91
C GLU A 354 -2.08 19.34 17.96
N HIS A 355 -1.00 18.62 18.30
CA HIS A 355 0.35 19.16 18.36
C HIS A 355 1.05 19.03 17.00
N ILE A 356 1.64 20.13 16.57
CA ILE A 356 2.25 20.27 15.26
C ILE A 356 3.73 20.64 15.40
N ASN A 357 4.59 19.99 14.64
CA ASN A 357 5.96 20.39 14.41
C ASN A 357 6.06 21.28 13.16
N ILE A 358 6.79 22.37 13.26
CA ILE A 358 7.22 23.20 12.14
C ILE A 358 8.60 22.70 11.73
N LEU A 359 8.75 22.25 10.49
CA LEU A 359 10.03 21.76 9.98
C LEU A 359 10.56 22.71 8.91
N ASP A 360 11.88 22.90 8.90
CA ASP A 360 12.58 23.54 7.80
C ASP A 360 12.53 22.65 6.56
N LYS A 361 12.17 23.19 5.38
CA LYS A 361 11.94 22.39 4.18
C LYS A 361 13.19 21.73 3.59
N ASP A 362 14.37 22.30 3.84
CA ASP A 362 15.61 21.80 3.29
C ASP A 362 16.29 20.79 4.20
N THR A 363 16.17 20.98 5.51
CA THR A 363 16.84 20.14 6.50
C THR A 363 15.90 19.20 7.24
N PHE A 364 14.59 19.43 7.19
CA PHE A 364 13.59 18.76 8.02
C PHE A 364 13.87 18.84 9.53
N GLU A 365 14.64 19.84 9.95
CA GLU A 365 14.85 20.11 11.38
C GLU A 365 13.61 20.80 11.96
N CYS A 366 13.22 20.41 13.18
CA CYS A 366 12.11 21.03 13.87
C CYS A 366 12.53 22.42 14.35
N CYS A 367 11.88 23.46 13.82
CA CYS A 367 12.14 24.87 14.12
C CYS A 367 11.17 25.42 15.17
N GLY A 368 10.10 24.72 15.49
CA GLY A 368 9.10 25.16 16.43
C GLY A 368 7.94 24.18 16.59
N LYS A 369 7.10 24.43 17.59
CA LYS A 369 5.89 23.63 17.87
C LYS A 369 4.70 24.55 18.01
N LEU A 370 3.54 24.10 17.51
CA LEU A 370 2.26 24.80 17.58
C LEU A 370 1.17 23.84 18.04
N THR A 371 0.08 24.38 18.55
CA THR A 371 -1.13 23.64 18.89
C THR A 371 -2.29 24.16 18.04
N VAL A 372 -2.97 23.27 17.34
CA VAL A 372 -4.11 23.63 16.52
C VAL A 372 -5.27 24.13 17.38
N LYS A 373 -5.82 25.28 17.05
CA LYS A 373 -7.07 25.79 17.64
C LYS A 373 -8.27 25.42 16.78
N SER A 374 -8.15 25.60 15.45
CA SER A 374 -9.18 25.21 14.48
C SER A 374 -8.57 24.98 13.11
N SER A 375 -9.23 24.18 12.29
CA SER A 375 -8.84 23.91 10.91
C SER A 375 -10.06 23.92 10.01
N GLU A 376 -9.93 24.55 8.83
CA GLU A 376 -11.01 24.69 7.85
C GLU A 376 -10.46 24.45 6.43
N TYR A 377 -11.15 23.62 5.67
CA TYR A 377 -10.85 23.42 4.25
C TYR A 377 -11.36 24.58 3.41
N MET A 378 -10.46 25.21 2.64
CA MET A 378 -10.76 26.40 1.85
C MET A 378 -10.99 26.12 0.36
N GLY A 379 -10.86 24.86 -0.09
CA GLY A 379 -10.79 24.50 -1.51
C GLY A 379 -9.36 24.46 -2.05
N ASP A 380 -9.19 24.01 -3.28
CA ASP A 380 -7.91 23.99 -4.03
C ASP A 380 -6.71 23.48 -3.21
N TYR A 381 -6.88 22.35 -2.50
CA TYR A 381 -5.86 21.72 -1.64
C TYR A 381 -5.35 22.62 -0.51
N CYS A 382 -6.14 23.60 -0.08
CA CYS A 382 -5.75 24.58 0.92
C CYS A 382 -6.52 24.40 2.22
N LEU A 383 -5.81 24.41 3.34
CA LEU A 383 -6.34 24.49 4.69
C LEU A 383 -6.02 25.83 5.31
N ARG A 384 -7.00 26.43 5.95
CA ARG A 384 -6.82 27.53 6.90
C ARG A 384 -6.72 26.93 8.28
N VAL A 385 -5.57 27.10 8.95
CA VAL A 385 -5.34 26.56 10.29
C VAL A 385 -5.03 27.71 11.25
N GLU A 386 -5.83 27.83 12.30
CA GLU A 386 -5.59 28.74 13.42
C GLU A 386 -4.89 27.97 14.54
N PHE A 387 -3.84 28.55 15.09
CA PHE A 387 -3.04 28.01 16.18
C PHE A 387 -3.26 28.79 17.48
N LYS A 388 -2.99 28.16 18.61
CA LYS A 388 -3.05 28.81 19.93
C LYS A 388 -1.89 29.78 20.12
N GLU A 389 -0.73 29.46 19.54
CA GLU A 389 0.51 30.25 19.62
C GLU A 389 0.60 31.27 18.49
N ASN A 390 1.56 32.18 18.61
CA ASN A 390 1.90 33.15 17.58
C ASN A 390 2.77 32.48 16.49
N VAL A 391 2.42 32.70 15.23
CA VAL A 391 3.10 32.13 14.04
C VAL A 391 4.00 33.13 13.32
N ASP A 392 4.34 34.29 13.92
CA ASP A 392 5.14 35.32 13.24
C ASP A 392 6.52 34.83 12.81
N GLY A 393 7.12 33.89 13.53
CA GLY A 393 8.40 33.27 13.20
C GLY A 393 8.33 32.16 12.13
N VAL A 394 7.13 31.73 11.70
CA VAL A 394 6.97 30.69 10.71
C VAL A 394 7.21 31.24 9.32
N LYS A 395 8.12 30.59 8.57
CA LYS A 395 8.45 31.00 7.20
C LYS A 395 7.47 30.37 6.21
N THR A 396 7.23 31.07 5.10
CA THR A 396 6.64 30.46 3.90
C THR A 396 7.51 29.29 3.45
N ASP A 397 6.89 28.24 2.91
CA ASP A 397 7.49 26.97 2.54
C ASP A 397 7.96 26.09 3.71
N SER A 398 7.83 26.50 4.98
CA SER A 398 8.02 25.57 6.10
C SER A 398 7.07 24.40 5.97
N LEU A 399 7.51 23.21 6.44
CA LEU A 399 6.67 22.02 6.45
C LEU A 399 5.96 21.91 7.82
N ILE A 400 4.76 21.41 7.77
CA ILE A 400 3.93 21.15 8.96
C ILE A 400 3.71 19.65 9.06
N GLU A 401 4.09 19.08 10.20
CA GLU A 401 3.91 17.67 10.53
C GLU A 401 3.13 17.51 11.82
N SER A 402 2.13 16.65 11.83
CA SER A 402 1.44 16.29 13.07
C SER A 402 2.33 15.44 13.98
N GLU A 403 2.59 15.88 15.20
CA GLU A 403 3.30 15.08 16.21
C GLU A 403 2.40 13.97 16.77
N ASP A 404 1.09 14.19 16.78
CA ASP A 404 0.13 13.22 17.28
C ASP A 404 -0.16 12.10 16.29
N ALA A 405 0.06 12.33 14.99
CA ALA A 405 -0.06 11.33 13.91
C ALA A 405 1.19 10.44 13.77
N LYS A 406 1.83 10.09 14.87
CA LYS A 406 2.99 9.19 14.95
C LYS A 406 2.64 8.01 15.86
N PRO A 407 2.22 6.86 15.31
CA PRO A 407 1.84 5.71 16.12
C PRO A 407 3.05 4.99 16.71
N GLU A 408 2.83 4.23 17.78
CA GLU A 408 3.70 3.10 18.11
C GLU A 408 3.32 1.91 17.24
N VAL A 409 4.32 1.23 16.64
CA VAL A 409 4.06 0.13 15.69
C VAL A 409 4.69 -1.16 16.18
N TYR A 410 3.91 -2.21 16.18
CA TYR A 410 4.35 -3.57 16.46
C TYR A 410 3.93 -4.50 15.32
N VAL A 411 4.91 -5.09 14.62
CA VAL A 411 4.66 -6.08 13.55
C VAL A 411 5.37 -7.38 13.92
N CYS A 412 4.62 -8.48 13.96
CA CYS A 412 5.14 -9.74 14.44
C CYS A 412 4.59 -10.94 13.67
N ASN A 413 5.45 -11.93 13.44
CA ASN A 413 5.11 -13.21 12.82
C ASN A 413 4.42 -13.08 11.45
N CYS A 414 4.76 -12.05 10.68
CA CYS A 414 4.20 -11.79 9.36
C CYS A 414 5.10 -12.31 8.24
N ARG A 415 4.49 -12.59 7.08
CA ARG A 415 5.19 -12.92 5.85
C ARG A 415 4.93 -11.85 4.81
N SER A 416 5.98 -11.37 4.16
CA SER A 416 5.89 -10.37 3.09
C SER A 416 6.75 -10.80 1.91
N GLY A 417 6.15 -10.85 0.73
CA GLY A 417 6.94 -11.24 -0.42
C GLY A 417 6.17 -11.37 -1.71
N ASN A 418 6.90 -11.77 -2.73
CA ASN A 418 6.38 -11.93 -4.06
C ASN A 418 5.64 -10.68 -4.55
N ASN A 419 6.18 -9.51 -4.23
CA ASN A 419 5.66 -8.21 -4.61
C ASN A 419 6.75 -7.37 -5.28
N ARG A 420 6.31 -6.35 -6.03
CA ARG A 420 7.20 -5.43 -6.71
C ARG A 420 7.77 -4.37 -5.75
N GLY A 421 6.96 -3.94 -4.81
CA GLY A 421 7.28 -2.91 -3.83
C GLY A 421 8.22 -3.42 -2.73
N ARG A 422 8.26 -2.68 -1.67
CA ARG A 422 8.98 -3.04 -0.44
C ARG A 422 8.13 -4.00 0.39
N GLY A 423 8.74 -4.72 1.31
CA GLY A 423 8.00 -5.42 2.34
C GLY A 423 7.31 -4.39 3.23
N PHE A 424 8.02 -3.81 4.16
CA PHE A 424 7.47 -2.80 5.06
C PHE A 424 8.14 -1.45 4.83
N LEU A 425 7.34 -0.43 4.58
CA LEU A 425 7.75 0.97 4.51
C LEU A 425 7.28 1.69 5.78
N LEU A 426 8.22 2.04 6.66
CA LEU A 426 7.93 2.45 8.04
C LEU A 426 8.62 3.76 8.45
N PRO A 427 8.37 4.90 7.79
CA PRO A 427 8.84 6.21 8.27
C PRO A 427 7.98 6.68 9.45
N VAL A 428 8.06 5.98 10.59
CA VAL A 428 7.24 6.18 11.79
C VAL A 428 8.04 6.84 12.90
N GLY A 429 7.55 7.93 13.43
CA GLY A 429 8.28 8.79 14.37
C GLY A 429 8.34 8.31 15.82
N ARG A 430 7.76 7.17 16.18
CA ARG A 430 7.78 6.60 17.53
C ARG A 430 8.31 5.17 17.52
N LYS A 431 8.30 4.53 18.70
CA LYS A 431 8.77 3.17 18.88
C LYS A 431 8.14 2.21 17.87
N THR A 432 9.00 1.56 17.09
CA THR A 432 8.62 0.58 16.07
C THR A 432 9.37 -0.71 16.30
N VAL A 433 8.67 -1.83 16.38
CA VAL A 433 9.27 -3.16 16.53
C VAL A 433 8.77 -4.06 15.41
N VAL A 434 9.72 -4.66 14.67
CA VAL A 434 9.46 -5.68 13.65
C VAL A 434 10.21 -6.94 14.06
N GLU A 435 9.47 -8.01 14.36
CA GLU A 435 10.10 -9.25 14.80
C GLU A 435 9.41 -10.52 14.28
N ARG A 436 10.20 -11.59 14.16
CA ARG A 436 9.76 -12.94 13.71
C ARG A 436 9.06 -12.94 12.35
N CYS A 437 9.36 -11.96 11.49
CA CYS A 437 8.81 -11.84 10.16
C CYS A 437 9.71 -12.50 9.10
N LYS A 438 9.13 -12.86 7.95
CA LYS A 438 9.84 -13.41 6.79
C LYS A 438 9.64 -12.52 5.58
N PHE A 439 10.75 -12.17 4.91
CA PHE A 439 10.77 -11.27 3.77
C PHE A 439 11.39 -11.95 2.55
N TYR A 440 10.74 -11.87 1.38
CA TYR A 440 11.25 -12.30 0.07
C TYR A 440 10.75 -11.37 -1.06
N ASN A 441 10.95 -10.08 -0.85
CA ASN A 441 10.50 -8.99 -1.71
C ASN A 441 11.51 -8.69 -2.82
N LEU A 442 11.07 -8.28 -4.00
CA LEU A 442 12.00 -7.83 -5.05
C LEU A 442 12.75 -6.56 -4.68
N SER A 443 12.14 -5.66 -3.94
CA SER A 443 12.77 -4.51 -3.33
C SER A 443 13.22 -4.82 -1.89
N ALA A 444 13.51 -3.82 -1.09
CA ALA A 444 13.89 -4.01 0.31
C ALA A 444 12.80 -4.75 1.11
N GLY A 445 13.19 -5.65 2.00
CA GLY A 445 12.26 -6.25 2.96
C GLY A 445 11.74 -5.21 3.95
N ILE A 446 12.62 -4.36 4.48
CA ILE A 446 12.23 -3.23 5.32
C ILE A 446 12.88 -1.96 4.78
N SER A 447 12.07 -0.93 4.56
CA SER A 447 12.52 0.41 4.17
C SER A 447 12.02 1.45 5.15
N VAL A 448 12.90 2.39 5.50
CA VAL A 448 12.55 3.58 6.28
C VAL A 448 13.10 4.78 5.54
N ASN A 449 12.24 5.57 4.96
CA ASN A 449 12.66 6.80 4.27
C ASN A 449 12.23 8.05 5.06
N GLY A 450 11.09 8.64 4.83
CA GLY A 450 10.73 9.95 5.35
C GLY A 450 11.46 11.09 4.63
N ALA A 451 11.22 12.31 5.07
CA ALA A 451 11.75 13.54 4.46
C ALA A 451 11.50 13.62 2.94
N SER A 452 10.35 13.19 2.50
CA SER A 452 9.99 13.18 1.08
C SER A 452 9.18 14.42 0.71
N LEU A 453 9.75 15.31 -0.11
CA LEU A 453 9.00 16.43 -0.67
C LEU A 453 8.15 16.01 -1.87
N ASP A 454 8.58 15.01 -2.64
CA ASP A 454 7.84 14.52 -3.81
C ASP A 454 6.53 13.85 -3.42
N TYR A 455 6.52 13.21 -2.26
CA TYR A 455 5.35 12.50 -1.72
C TYR A 455 4.68 13.22 -0.54
N LEU A 456 5.29 14.25 0.02
CA LEU A 456 4.91 14.91 1.26
C LEU A 456 4.74 13.92 2.42
N GLU A 457 5.63 12.94 2.48
CA GLU A 457 5.66 11.92 3.52
C GLU A 457 6.79 12.21 4.52
N GLY A 458 6.45 12.24 5.82
CA GLY A 458 7.33 12.29 6.99
C GLY A 458 7.18 10.94 7.72
N SER A 459 7.87 10.58 8.70
CA SER A 459 8.66 11.15 9.74
C SER A 459 10.09 10.58 9.80
N ALA A 460 10.90 11.12 10.71
CA ALA A 460 12.12 10.46 11.18
C ALA A 460 11.78 9.32 12.14
N VAL A 461 12.44 8.16 12.06
CA VAL A 461 12.28 7.13 13.10
C VAL A 461 13.01 7.51 14.39
N ASN A 462 12.41 7.13 15.52
CA ASN A 462 13.01 7.25 16.84
C ASN A 462 12.60 6.03 17.69
N GLY A 463 13.52 5.07 17.83
CA GLY A 463 13.26 3.82 18.53
C GLY A 463 12.81 2.67 17.61
N LEU A 464 13.56 2.39 16.53
CA LEU A 464 13.32 1.26 15.63
C LEU A 464 14.07 0.01 16.09
N VAL A 465 13.36 -1.11 16.22
CA VAL A 465 13.94 -2.43 16.53
C VAL A 465 13.52 -3.43 15.46
N ILE A 466 14.49 -3.96 14.72
CA ILE A 466 14.33 -5.03 13.73
C ILE A 466 15.05 -6.26 14.28
N ARG A 467 14.31 -7.31 14.72
CA ARG A 467 14.93 -8.46 15.37
C ARG A 467 14.29 -9.80 15.03
N ASN A 468 15.13 -10.84 15.01
CA ASN A 468 14.69 -12.23 14.81
C ASN A 468 13.89 -12.43 13.51
N ASN A 469 14.23 -11.72 12.44
CA ASN A 469 13.57 -11.82 11.14
C ASN A 469 14.41 -12.63 10.16
N ASP A 470 13.75 -13.23 9.17
CA ASP A 470 14.38 -13.90 8.04
C ASP A 470 14.26 -13.03 6.77
N PHE A 471 15.38 -12.68 6.15
CA PHE A 471 15.44 -12.00 4.84
C PHE A 471 15.92 -13.00 3.80
N LEU A 472 15.01 -13.46 2.93
CA LEU A 472 15.22 -14.54 1.98
C LEU A 472 15.39 -13.98 0.58
N SER A 473 16.61 -13.71 0.16
CA SER A 473 16.94 -13.17 -1.17
C SER A 473 16.15 -11.89 -1.52
N CYS A 474 16.03 -10.96 -0.59
CA CYS A 474 15.41 -9.65 -0.82
C CYS A 474 16.29 -8.71 -1.63
N ALA A 475 15.70 -7.60 -2.11
CA ALA A 475 16.36 -6.46 -2.74
C ALA A 475 17.16 -6.81 -4.01
N LYS A 476 16.66 -7.76 -4.80
CA LYS A 476 17.28 -8.14 -6.07
C LYS A 476 17.21 -7.04 -7.14
N HIS A 477 16.33 -6.08 -6.97
CA HIS A 477 15.94 -5.18 -8.05
C HIS A 477 16.41 -3.73 -7.91
N SER A 478 16.33 -3.08 -6.77
CA SER A 478 16.49 -1.61 -6.72
C SER A 478 17.53 -1.07 -5.76
N SER A 479 17.57 -1.53 -4.53
CA SER A 479 18.48 -0.98 -3.52
C SER A 479 19.72 -1.83 -3.30
N GLY A 480 19.60 -3.13 -3.54
CA GLY A 480 20.62 -4.12 -3.18
C GLY A 480 20.74 -4.36 -1.68
N PHE A 481 19.87 -3.77 -0.83
CA PHE A 481 19.88 -3.91 0.63
C PHE A 481 18.53 -4.40 1.15
N PRO A 482 18.46 -5.57 1.80
CA PRO A 482 17.27 -6.06 2.48
C PRO A 482 16.71 -5.09 3.53
N ILE A 483 17.58 -4.37 4.25
CA ILE A 483 17.20 -3.28 5.16
C ILE A 483 17.78 -1.97 4.64
N LEU A 484 16.91 -1.01 4.32
CA LEU A 484 17.27 0.29 3.77
C LEU A 484 16.69 1.42 4.63
N ILE A 485 17.54 2.17 5.31
CA ILE A 485 17.14 3.32 6.14
C ILE A 485 17.80 4.57 5.57
N LYS A 486 17.02 5.40 4.88
CA LYS A 486 17.57 6.54 4.15
C LYS A 486 16.51 7.63 3.96
N PRO A 487 16.70 8.85 4.51
CA PRO A 487 15.84 9.98 4.20
C PRO A 487 15.95 10.39 2.73
N LEU A 488 14.89 10.89 2.11
CA LEU A 488 14.86 11.19 0.67
C LEU A 488 15.27 12.62 0.32
N GLY A 489 15.09 13.59 1.22
CA GLY A 489 15.25 15.02 0.90
C GLY A 489 16.32 15.78 1.70
N THR A 490 17.16 15.12 2.50
CA THR A 490 18.08 15.81 3.43
C THR A 490 19.54 15.86 2.96
N ASP A 491 19.83 15.44 1.74
CA ASP A 491 21.21 15.23 1.25
C ASP A 491 22.08 16.49 1.37
N GLY A 492 23.13 16.39 2.20
CA GLY A 492 24.16 17.43 2.38
C GLY A 492 23.74 18.72 3.07
N LYS A 493 22.47 18.86 3.46
CA LYS A 493 21.91 20.09 4.05
C LYS A 493 21.78 20.05 5.57
N ARG A 494 21.61 18.83 6.12
CA ARG A 494 21.36 18.65 7.53
C ARG A 494 22.67 18.52 8.33
N LYS A 495 22.74 19.20 9.49
CA LYS A 495 23.91 19.16 10.38
C LYS A 495 23.85 18.02 11.41
N THR A 496 22.64 17.57 11.74
CA THR A 496 22.38 16.49 12.69
C THR A 496 21.77 15.29 11.98
N PRO A 497 22.02 14.06 12.42
CA PRO A 497 21.37 12.89 11.82
C PRO A 497 19.84 12.98 11.87
N TYR A 498 19.20 12.46 10.82
CA TYR A 498 17.74 12.50 10.70
C TYR A 498 17.05 11.44 11.57
N HIS A 499 17.54 10.20 11.51
CA HIS A 499 16.98 9.08 12.27
C HIS A 499 17.71 8.87 13.60
N ASN A 500 17.04 8.26 14.57
CA ASN A 500 17.61 8.02 15.91
C ASN A 500 17.18 6.69 16.51
N ASP A 501 18.04 6.09 17.34
CA ASP A 501 17.84 4.86 18.11
C ASP A 501 17.37 3.68 17.25
N ILE A 502 18.32 3.09 16.51
CA ILE A 502 18.09 1.98 15.58
C ILE A 502 18.81 0.73 16.07
N LYS A 503 18.06 -0.37 16.21
CA LYS A 503 18.58 -1.68 16.63
C LYS A 503 18.23 -2.76 15.61
N ILE A 504 19.26 -3.44 15.07
CA ILE A 504 19.10 -4.53 14.09
C ILE A 504 19.77 -5.77 14.69
N LEU A 505 18.96 -6.69 15.23
CA LEU A 505 19.42 -7.71 16.16
C LEU A 505 18.97 -9.13 15.75
N ASN A 506 19.90 -10.08 15.74
CA ASN A 506 19.60 -11.51 15.58
C ASN A 506 18.75 -11.85 14.35
N ASN A 507 18.91 -11.11 13.25
CA ASN A 507 18.22 -11.42 12.00
C ASN A 507 19.06 -12.40 11.16
N ARG A 508 18.40 -13.18 10.32
CA ARG A 508 19.03 -14.10 9.40
C ARG A 508 18.86 -13.63 7.97
N PHE A 509 19.94 -13.60 7.20
CA PHE A 509 19.96 -13.20 5.80
C PHE A 509 20.39 -14.38 4.92
N ILE A 510 19.57 -14.71 3.92
CA ILE A 510 19.95 -15.59 2.82
C ILE A 510 20.03 -14.68 1.59
N SER A 511 21.21 -14.51 1.03
CA SER A 511 21.47 -13.48 0.02
C SER A 511 22.45 -13.94 -1.05
N ASN A 512 22.36 -13.33 -2.21
CA ASN A 512 23.25 -13.55 -3.36
C ASN A 512 24.53 -12.73 -3.30
N GLY A 513 24.62 -11.79 -2.35
CA GLY A 513 25.75 -10.89 -2.19
C GLY A 513 25.87 -10.37 -0.78
N LYS A 514 26.99 -9.72 -0.48
CA LYS A 514 27.29 -9.16 0.85
C LYS A 514 26.66 -7.77 1.05
N ARG A 515 25.35 -7.61 0.82
CA ARG A 515 24.64 -6.37 1.08
C ARG A 515 23.45 -6.67 1.97
N PHE A 516 23.49 -6.24 3.23
CA PHE A 516 22.45 -6.56 4.21
C PHE A 516 21.74 -5.32 4.72
N VAL A 517 22.51 -4.28 5.10
CA VAL A 517 21.97 -3.10 5.76
C VAL A 517 22.61 -1.85 5.18
N MET A 518 21.80 -0.89 4.76
CA MET A 518 22.24 0.48 4.49
C MET A 518 21.51 1.44 5.42
N ILE A 519 22.28 2.31 6.11
CA ILE A 519 21.73 3.37 6.96
C ILE A 519 22.40 4.69 6.60
N LYS A 520 21.59 5.70 6.31
CA LYS A 520 22.05 7.06 6.05
C LYS A 520 21.41 8.04 7.02
N SER A 521 22.21 9.00 7.50
CA SER A 521 21.78 10.09 8.36
C SER A 521 21.07 9.61 9.63
N ALA A 522 21.75 8.81 10.44
CA ALA A 522 21.22 8.24 11.66
C ALA A 522 22.21 8.29 12.82
N GLN A 523 21.68 8.25 14.04
CA GLN A 523 22.50 8.17 15.27
C GLN A 523 21.98 7.13 16.24
N ASN A 524 22.87 6.69 17.16
CA ASN A 524 22.58 5.68 18.17
C ASN A 524 22.14 4.34 17.53
N ILE A 525 23.06 3.75 16.77
CA ILE A 525 22.82 2.54 15.98
C ILE A 525 23.47 1.35 16.68
N LEU A 526 22.74 0.25 16.83
CA LEU A 526 23.26 -1.04 17.29
C LEU A 526 22.90 -2.13 16.28
N ILE A 527 23.91 -2.76 15.68
CA ILE A 527 23.74 -3.91 14.79
C ILE A 527 24.53 -5.08 15.40
N SER A 528 23.84 -6.15 15.82
CA SER A 528 24.49 -7.24 16.55
C SER A 528 23.79 -8.58 16.36
N GLY A 529 24.56 -9.67 16.39
CA GLY A 529 24.06 -11.04 16.41
C GLY A 529 23.35 -11.50 15.13
N ASN A 530 23.45 -10.76 14.04
CA ASN A 530 22.85 -11.17 12.78
C ASN A 530 23.70 -12.25 12.10
N THR A 531 23.05 -13.10 11.32
CA THR A 531 23.70 -14.20 10.61
C THR A 531 23.39 -14.15 9.13
N TYR A 532 24.29 -14.70 8.29
CA TYR A 532 24.05 -14.80 6.85
C TYR A 532 24.47 -16.14 6.28
N ILE A 533 23.78 -16.52 5.20
CA ILE A 533 24.12 -17.68 4.35
C ILE A 533 24.14 -17.17 2.91
N PHE A 534 25.19 -17.54 2.15
CA PHE A 534 25.22 -17.27 0.71
C PHE A 534 24.43 -18.34 -0.04
N ASP A 535 23.51 -17.89 -0.88
CA ASP A 535 22.84 -18.73 -1.85
C ASP A 535 23.83 -19.00 -3.01
N LYS A 536 24.32 -20.23 -3.13
CA LYS A 536 25.38 -20.61 -4.07
C LYS A 536 24.94 -20.61 -5.54
N ASP A 537 23.65 -20.58 -5.80
CA ASP A 537 23.08 -20.70 -7.14
C ASP A 537 22.93 -19.36 -7.89
N GLN A 538 23.37 -18.25 -7.29
CA GLN A 538 23.19 -16.93 -7.88
C GLN A 538 24.51 -16.17 -8.02
N THR A 539 24.71 -15.55 -9.19
CA THR A 539 25.91 -14.76 -9.53
C THR A 539 26.10 -13.57 -8.58
N ALA A 540 27.19 -13.56 -7.87
CA ALA A 540 27.57 -12.49 -6.96
C ALA A 540 27.71 -11.15 -7.70
N HIS A 541 27.00 -10.13 -7.27
CA HIS A 541 27.31 -8.74 -7.60
C HIS A 541 28.45 -8.26 -6.68
N ASP A 542 29.67 -8.25 -7.21
CA ASP A 542 30.85 -7.74 -6.53
C ASP A 542 30.76 -6.23 -6.43
N ASN A 543 30.71 -5.71 -5.22
CA ASN A 543 31.20 -4.39 -4.75
C ASN A 543 30.54 -4.01 -3.42
N CYS A 544 30.92 -4.68 -2.33
CA CYS A 544 30.45 -4.32 -1.00
C CYS A 544 31.59 -4.23 0.01
N SER A 545 31.38 -3.42 1.07
CA SER A 545 32.20 -3.45 2.28
C SER A 545 32.30 -4.89 2.83
N ASP A 546 33.43 -5.24 3.39
CA ASP A 546 33.74 -6.62 3.87
C ASP A 546 32.71 -7.19 4.86
N ASN A 547 31.86 -6.34 5.48
CA ASN A 547 30.88 -6.70 6.51
C ASN A 547 29.40 -6.57 6.06
N GLY A 548 29.11 -6.19 4.81
CA GLY A 548 27.74 -6.09 4.29
C GLY A 548 26.90 -4.94 4.84
N ILE A 549 27.51 -3.99 5.55
CA ILE A 549 26.87 -2.81 6.12
C ILE A 549 27.41 -1.55 5.44
N GLU A 550 26.52 -0.66 5.08
CA GLU A 550 26.85 0.68 4.59
C GLU A 550 26.27 1.74 5.52
N LEU A 551 27.15 2.51 6.17
CA LEU A 551 26.77 3.63 7.04
C LEU A 551 27.24 4.94 6.41
N ILE A 552 26.30 5.87 6.17
CA ILE A 552 26.58 7.18 5.56
C ILE A 552 26.05 8.27 6.50
N ASP A 553 26.91 9.23 6.87
CA ASP A 553 26.53 10.34 7.77
C ASP A 553 25.90 9.83 9.09
N CYS A 554 26.46 8.77 9.66
CA CYS A 554 25.98 8.15 10.89
C CYS A 554 26.89 8.47 12.08
N VAL A 555 26.30 8.58 13.26
CA VAL A 555 26.99 8.91 14.52
C VAL A 555 26.63 7.89 15.60
N ASN A 556 27.62 7.53 16.45
CA ASN A 556 27.43 6.60 17.55
C ASN A 556 26.84 5.25 17.09
N ALA A 557 27.59 4.54 16.24
CA ALA A 557 27.23 3.22 15.72
C ALA A 557 28.09 2.12 16.35
N ASP A 558 27.45 1.13 16.98
CA ASP A 558 28.08 -0.10 17.44
C ASP A 558 27.73 -1.25 16.49
N ILE A 559 28.78 -1.76 15.78
CA ILE A 559 28.65 -2.84 14.79
C ILE A 559 29.66 -3.96 15.05
N ASN A 560 30.30 -4.02 16.23
CA ASN A 560 31.42 -4.91 16.51
C ASN A 560 31.10 -6.41 16.41
N SER A 561 29.87 -6.81 16.53
CA SER A 561 29.38 -8.20 16.36
C SER A 561 28.18 -8.25 15.40
N ALA A 562 28.28 -7.46 14.32
CA ALA A 562 27.11 -7.22 13.46
C ALA A 562 26.64 -8.49 12.75
N PHE A 563 27.57 -9.23 12.12
CA PHE A 563 27.26 -10.40 11.30
C PHE A 563 28.24 -11.55 11.49
N SER A 564 27.72 -12.78 11.46
CA SER A 564 28.47 -14.00 11.34
C SER A 564 27.98 -14.88 10.22
N ASN A 565 28.90 -15.61 9.54
CA ASN A 565 28.54 -16.62 8.56
C ASN A 565 28.12 -17.91 9.27
N ILE A 566 27.07 -18.60 8.81
CA ILE A 566 26.63 -19.89 9.35
C ILE A 566 26.90 -21.00 8.36
#